data_44f84b8ab639b76aea75d341e2378e7e
#
_entry.id   44f84b8ab639b76aea75d341e2378e7e
#
_cell.length_a   1.000
_cell.length_b   1.000
_cell.length_c   1.000
_cell.angle_alpha   90.00
_cell.angle_beta   90.00
_cell.angle_gamma   90.00
#
_symmetry.space_group_name_H-M   'P 1'
#
loop_
_entity.id
_entity.type
_entity.pdbx_description
1 polymer ?
#
loop_
_entity_poly.entity_id
_entity_poly.type
_entity_poly.pdbx_seq_one_letter_code
_entity_poly.pdbx_strand_id
1 'polypeptide(L)'
;MSRTKIAIAGALGRMGNNLINSALSNNNVELVGVFDVNDIDPSFINKNQIQENVFTTREESFEKADIVIDFTTPKALFNFTEAAVSNNTGLVIGTTGLDESHFNLLKQTSNSTKVFYAPNMSYG
;
A
#
# COMPACT_ATOMS: atom_id res chain seq x y z
N MET A 1 -3.03 1.46 -23.32
CA MET A 1 -1.95 1.43 -22.34
C MET A 1 -2.47 1.02 -21.00
N SER A 2 -1.80 0.07 -20.39
CA SER A 2 -2.21 -0.36 -19.07
C SER A 2 -1.77 0.66 -18.01
N ARG A 3 -2.61 0.86 -17.00
CA ARG A 3 -2.29 1.70 -15.87
C ARG A 3 -1.55 0.87 -14.82
N THR A 4 -0.74 1.54 -14.01
CA THR A 4 -0.10 0.89 -12.88
C THR A 4 -1.16 0.56 -11.82
N LYS A 5 -1.19 -0.69 -11.41
CA LYS A 5 -2.14 -1.17 -10.39
C LYS A 5 -1.56 -0.95 -9.02
N ILE A 6 -2.26 -0.20 -8.19
CA ILE A 6 -1.79 0.10 -6.83
C ILE A 6 -2.77 -0.37 -5.77
N ALA A 7 -2.24 -0.69 -4.60
CA ALA A 7 -3.03 -0.95 -3.41
C ALA A 7 -2.48 -0.09 -2.27
N ILE A 8 -3.32 0.26 -1.33
CA ILE A 8 -2.98 1.16 -0.23
C ILE A 8 -3.17 0.43 1.10
N ALA A 9 -2.08 0.31 1.85
CA ALA A 9 -2.09 -0.22 3.21
C ALA A 9 -2.20 0.95 4.18
N GLY A 10 -3.01 0.80 5.22
CA GLY A 10 -3.32 1.89 6.14
C GLY A 10 -4.44 2.76 5.61
N ALA A 11 -5.37 2.15 4.87
CA ALA A 11 -6.43 2.86 4.16
C ALA A 11 -7.33 3.68 5.07
N LEU A 12 -7.54 3.25 6.30
CA LEU A 12 -8.42 3.92 7.25
C LEU A 12 -7.77 5.13 7.92
N GLY A 13 -6.45 5.28 7.79
CA GLY A 13 -5.73 6.43 8.33
C GLY A 13 -5.89 7.65 7.44
N ARG A 14 -5.49 8.81 7.96
CA ARG A 14 -5.62 10.08 7.24
C ARG A 14 -4.88 10.07 5.91
N MET A 15 -3.62 9.67 5.94
CA MET A 15 -2.79 9.67 4.73
C MET A 15 -3.29 8.63 3.73
N GLY A 16 -3.67 7.45 4.21
CA GLY A 16 -4.24 6.41 3.36
C GLY A 16 -5.49 6.90 2.65
N ASN A 17 -6.36 7.57 3.37
CA ASN A 17 -7.60 8.13 2.81
C ASN A 17 -7.30 9.17 1.74
N ASN A 18 -6.34 10.05 1.99
CA ASN A 18 -5.93 11.06 1.01
C ASN A 18 -5.37 10.42 -0.26
N LEU A 19 -4.59 9.35 -0.10
CA LEU A 19 -4.03 8.63 -1.24
C LEU A 19 -5.10 7.93 -2.07
N ILE A 20 -6.12 7.37 -1.41
CA ILE A 20 -7.24 6.75 -2.11
C ILE A 20 -7.90 7.78 -3.03
N ASN A 21 -8.18 8.96 -2.50
CA ASN A 21 -8.83 10.00 -3.29
C ASN A 21 -7.96 10.49 -4.44
N SER A 22 -6.66 10.61 -4.20
CA SER A 22 -5.72 10.98 -5.26
C SER A 22 -5.65 9.91 -6.34
N ALA A 23 -5.63 8.63 -5.96
CA ALA A 23 -5.57 7.52 -6.90
C ALA A 23 -6.84 7.46 -7.77
N LEU A 24 -8.00 7.68 -7.16
CA LEU A 24 -9.27 7.62 -7.89
C LEU A 24 -9.38 8.73 -8.94
N SER A 25 -8.69 9.84 -8.74
CA SER A 25 -8.70 10.94 -9.71
C SER A 25 -7.51 10.93 -10.68
N ASN A 26 -6.61 9.96 -10.57
CA ASN A 26 -5.43 9.89 -11.42
C ASN A 26 -5.61 8.83 -12.50
N ASN A 27 -5.60 9.26 -13.76
CA ASN A 27 -5.83 8.36 -14.90
C ASN A 27 -4.67 7.42 -15.19
N ASN A 28 -3.50 7.64 -14.58
CA ASN A 28 -2.30 6.82 -14.82
C ASN A 28 -2.20 5.63 -13.88
N VAL A 29 -3.04 5.58 -12.84
CA VAL A 29 -3.04 4.47 -11.89
C VAL A 29 -4.43 3.89 -11.76
N GLU A 30 -4.47 2.62 -11.39
CA GLU A 30 -5.71 1.90 -11.12
C GLU A 30 -5.66 1.43 -9.67
N LEU A 31 -6.61 1.86 -8.84
CA LEU A 31 -6.71 1.40 -7.46
C LEU A 31 -7.32 0.00 -7.46
N VAL A 32 -6.55 -1.00 -7.04
CA VAL A 32 -7.03 -2.40 -7.02
C VAL A 32 -7.24 -2.95 -5.62
N GLY A 33 -6.70 -2.31 -4.59
CA GLY A 33 -6.86 -2.78 -3.22
C GLY A 33 -6.70 -1.68 -2.20
N VAL A 34 -7.44 -1.81 -1.10
CA VAL A 34 -7.31 -0.97 0.08
C VAL A 34 -7.44 -1.88 1.29
N PHE A 35 -6.55 -1.77 2.27
CA PHE A 35 -6.64 -2.63 3.44
C PHE A 35 -6.05 -1.96 4.67
N ASP A 36 -6.41 -2.50 5.82
CA ASP A 36 -5.96 -1.98 7.11
C ASP A 36 -5.96 -3.13 8.10
N VAL A 37 -5.46 -2.89 9.31
CA VAL A 37 -5.54 -3.89 10.38
C VAL A 37 -6.98 -4.12 10.82
N ASN A 38 -7.82 -3.10 10.71
CA ASN A 38 -9.25 -3.22 10.94
C ASN A 38 -9.96 -3.48 9.62
N ASP A 39 -11.09 -4.15 9.69
CA ASP A 39 -11.86 -4.46 8.49
C ASP A 39 -12.34 -3.19 7.80
N ILE A 40 -12.35 -3.22 6.48
CA ILE A 40 -12.90 -2.13 5.67
C ILE A 40 -14.41 -2.32 5.60
N ASP A 41 -15.15 -1.37 6.15
CA ASP A 41 -16.58 -1.52 6.21
C ASP A 41 -17.25 -0.87 4.98
N PRO A 42 -18.47 -1.32 4.62
CA PRO A 42 -19.14 -0.79 3.42
C PRO A 42 -19.37 0.72 3.44
N SER A 43 -19.51 1.33 4.61
CA SER A 43 -19.70 2.77 4.68
C SER A 43 -18.45 3.53 4.24
N PHE A 44 -17.26 2.99 4.54
CA PHE A 44 -16.00 3.56 4.07
C PHE A 44 -15.91 3.50 2.54
N ILE A 45 -16.29 2.37 1.97
CA ILE A 45 -16.30 2.16 0.51
C ILE A 45 -17.22 3.18 -0.16
N ASN A 46 -18.43 3.34 0.37
CA ASN A 46 -19.42 4.25 -0.19
C ASN A 46 -19.00 5.71 -0.04
N LYS A 47 -18.50 6.08 1.13
CA LYS A 47 -18.08 7.45 1.43
C LYS A 47 -16.98 7.92 0.48
N ASN A 48 -16.06 7.03 0.14
CA ASN A 48 -14.91 7.37 -0.71
C ASN A 48 -15.15 7.03 -2.18
N GLN A 49 -16.34 6.56 -2.53
CA GLN A 49 -16.72 6.24 -3.91
C GLN A 49 -15.78 5.20 -4.53
N ILE A 50 -15.38 4.21 -3.72
CA ILE A 50 -14.49 3.15 -4.16
C ILE A 50 -15.33 2.12 -4.94
N GLN A 51 -14.81 1.67 -6.07
CA GLN A 51 -15.52 0.73 -6.93
C GLN A 51 -15.61 -0.66 -6.28
N GLU A 52 -16.64 -1.42 -6.65
CA GLU A 52 -16.89 -2.75 -6.08
C GLU A 52 -15.78 -3.75 -6.35
N ASN A 53 -15.05 -3.58 -7.44
CA ASN A 53 -13.99 -4.51 -7.82
C ASN A 53 -12.67 -4.28 -7.09
N VAL A 54 -12.62 -3.30 -6.19
CA VAL A 54 -11.42 -3.04 -5.39
C VAL A 54 -11.39 -4.02 -4.22
N PHE A 55 -10.28 -4.74 -4.07
CA PHE A 55 -10.10 -5.71 -3.00
C PHE A 55 -9.89 -5.01 -1.66
N THR A 56 -10.31 -5.65 -0.58
CA THR A 56 -10.22 -5.07 0.78
C THR A 56 -9.43 -5.92 1.74
N THR A 57 -8.69 -6.92 1.25
CA THR A 57 -7.81 -7.74 2.07
C THR A 57 -6.36 -7.53 1.66
N ARG A 58 -5.45 -7.76 2.61
CA ARG A 58 -4.01 -7.67 2.34
C ARG A 58 -3.60 -8.68 1.27
N GLU A 59 -4.06 -9.92 1.42
CA GLU A 59 -3.67 -11.03 0.55
C GLU A 59 -4.02 -10.74 -0.91
N GLU A 60 -5.25 -10.35 -1.16
CA GLU A 60 -5.70 -10.04 -2.51
C GLU A 60 -5.05 -8.78 -3.07
N SER A 61 -4.82 -7.79 -2.22
CA SER A 61 -4.18 -6.55 -2.62
C SER A 61 -2.75 -6.79 -3.12
N PHE A 62 -1.97 -7.60 -2.39
CA PHE A 62 -0.61 -7.92 -2.83
C PHE A 62 -0.60 -8.77 -4.08
N GLU A 63 -1.58 -9.65 -4.23
CA GLU A 63 -1.67 -10.51 -5.42
C GLU A 63 -1.98 -9.71 -6.68
N LYS A 64 -2.84 -8.71 -6.57
CA LYS A 64 -3.36 -7.98 -7.74
C LYS A 64 -2.60 -6.70 -8.06
N ALA A 65 -1.92 -6.09 -7.11
CA ALA A 65 -1.26 -4.82 -7.32
C ALA A 65 0.13 -4.99 -7.92
N ASP A 66 0.55 -4.00 -8.69
CA ASP A 66 1.95 -3.87 -9.11
C ASP A 66 2.77 -3.28 -7.98
N ILE A 67 2.17 -2.37 -7.21
CA ILE A 67 2.83 -1.65 -6.11
C ILE A 67 1.85 -1.53 -4.95
N VAL A 68 2.33 -1.77 -3.73
CA VAL A 68 1.59 -1.49 -2.50
C VAL A 68 2.25 -0.30 -1.81
N ILE A 69 1.44 0.68 -1.45
CA ILE A 69 1.90 1.89 -0.73
C ILE A 69 1.56 1.71 0.74
N ASP A 70 2.59 1.74 1.59
CA ASP A 70 2.46 1.41 3.01
C ASP A 70 2.56 2.66 3.90
N PHE A 71 1.45 3.02 4.53
CA PHE A 71 1.38 4.05 5.56
C PHE A 71 0.86 3.47 6.87
N THR A 72 1.38 2.32 7.26
CA THR A 72 0.98 1.65 8.49
C THR A 72 1.99 1.88 9.62
N THR A 73 2.42 0.83 10.27
CA THR A 73 3.35 0.89 11.40
C THR A 73 4.58 0.05 11.10
N PRO A 74 5.71 0.29 11.79
CA PRO A 74 6.90 -0.54 11.61
C PRO A 74 6.65 -2.03 11.85
N LYS A 75 5.73 -2.36 12.75
CA LYS A 75 5.37 -3.76 13.05
C LYS A 75 4.90 -4.54 11.84
N ALA A 76 4.21 -3.90 10.92
CA ALA A 76 3.64 -4.56 9.75
C ALA A 76 4.68 -4.82 8.67
N LEU A 77 5.83 -4.17 8.75
CA LEU A 77 6.80 -4.17 7.65
C LEU A 77 7.30 -5.57 7.30
N PHE A 78 7.55 -6.40 8.31
CA PHE A 78 8.04 -7.76 8.07
C PHE A 78 7.06 -8.57 7.22
N ASN A 79 5.77 -8.50 7.57
CA ASN A 79 4.74 -9.21 6.81
C ASN A 79 4.59 -8.66 5.40
N PHE A 80 4.69 -7.34 5.26
CA PHE A 80 4.53 -6.70 3.95
C PHE A 80 5.70 -7.01 3.02
N THR A 81 6.93 -7.03 3.53
CA THR A 81 8.09 -7.39 2.70
C THR A 81 7.99 -8.84 2.25
N GLU A 82 7.55 -9.73 3.13
CA GLU A 82 7.36 -11.14 2.79
C GLU A 82 6.31 -11.30 1.69
N ALA A 83 5.17 -10.62 1.83
CA ALA A 83 4.10 -10.67 0.83
C ALA A 83 4.55 -10.06 -0.50
N ALA A 84 5.33 -8.99 -0.46
CA ALA A 84 5.83 -8.34 -1.66
C ALA A 84 6.76 -9.27 -2.44
N VAL A 85 7.67 -9.95 -1.76
CA VAL A 85 8.57 -10.91 -2.41
C VAL A 85 7.79 -12.09 -2.99
N SER A 86 6.84 -12.63 -2.23
CA SER A 86 6.05 -13.78 -2.65
C SER A 86 5.21 -13.49 -3.90
N ASN A 87 4.74 -12.25 -4.04
CA ASN A 87 3.86 -11.86 -5.14
C ASN A 87 4.57 -11.04 -6.21
N ASN A 88 5.87 -10.82 -6.06
CA ASN A 88 6.64 -9.95 -6.94
C ASN A 88 6.02 -8.56 -7.06
N THR A 89 5.59 -8.02 -5.93
CA THR A 89 4.94 -6.71 -5.84
C THR A 89 5.94 -5.68 -5.32
N GLY A 90 5.97 -4.50 -5.91
CA GLY A 90 6.80 -3.41 -5.41
C GLY A 90 6.21 -2.80 -4.15
N LEU A 91 7.06 -2.17 -3.34
CA LEU A 91 6.65 -1.48 -2.11
C LEU A 91 7.10 -0.03 -2.14
N VAL A 92 6.20 0.85 -1.76
CA VAL A 92 6.53 2.24 -1.44
C VAL A 92 6.24 2.43 0.05
N ILE A 93 7.28 2.68 0.83
CA ILE A 93 7.18 2.75 2.29
C ILE A 93 7.17 4.20 2.74
N GLY A 94 6.02 4.64 3.25
CA GLY A 94 5.86 5.97 3.83
C GLY A 94 5.80 5.93 5.36
N THR A 95 5.87 4.74 5.93
CA THR A 95 5.83 4.53 7.37
C THR A 95 7.05 5.17 8.04
N THR A 96 6.84 5.90 9.13
CA THR A 96 7.92 6.52 9.91
C THR A 96 8.27 5.65 11.11
N GLY A 97 9.37 5.98 11.78
CA GLY A 97 9.78 5.28 13.00
C GLY A 97 10.55 3.99 12.74
N LEU A 98 11.07 3.81 11.55
CA LEU A 98 11.88 2.64 11.22
C LEU A 98 13.25 2.72 11.88
N ASP A 99 13.75 1.58 12.33
CA ASP A 99 15.10 1.48 12.91
C ASP A 99 16.03 0.70 11.95
N GLU A 100 17.25 0.47 12.41
CA GLU A 100 18.27 -0.21 11.60
C GLU A 100 17.81 -1.59 11.13
N SER A 101 17.09 -2.34 11.97
CA SER A 101 16.59 -3.66 11.58
C SER A 101 15.62 -3.57 10.42
N HIS A 102 14.77 -2.55 10.41
CA HIS A 102 13.83 -2.31 9.31
C HIS A 102 14.57 -1.94 8.03
N PHE A 103 15.58 -1.08 8.12
CA PHE A 103 16.34 -0.69 6.93
C PHE A 103 17.11 -1.86 6.35
N ASN A 104 17.65 -2.75 7.20
CA ASN A 104 18.30 -3.96 6.72
C ASN A 104 17.31 -4.89 6.01
N LEU A 105 16.10 -4.99 6.55
CA LEU A 105 15.04 -5.77 5.93
C LEU A 105 14.66 -5.22 4.55
N LEU A 106 14.52 -3.90 4.44
CA LEU A 106 14.21 -3.26 3.16
C LEU A 106 15.32 -3.48 2.14
N LYS A 107 16.56 -3.42 2.59
CA LYS A 107 17.72 -3.65 1.72
C LYS A 107 17.72 -5.07 1.17
N GLN A 108 17.42 -6.06 2.01
CA GLN A 108 17.30 -7.45 1.58
C GLN A 108 16.15 -7.62 0.60
N THR A 109 15.01 -7.02 0.91
CA THR A 109 13.81 -7.11 0.07
C THR A 109 14.05 -6.52 -1.30
N SER A 110 14.85 -5.46 -1.39
CA SER A 110 15.15 -4.79 -2.66
C SER A 110 15.94 -5.66 -3.64
N ASN A 111 16.52 -6.75 -3.17
CA ASN A 111 17.18 -7.72 -4.04
C ASN A 111 16.17 -8.58 -4.80
N SER A 112 14.95 -8.65 -4.33
CA SER A 112 13.90 -9.51 -4.92
C SER A 112 12.77 -8.73 -5.57
N THR A 113 12.49 -7.51 -5.09
CA THR A 113 11.45 -6.68 -5.67
C THR A 113 11.81 -5.21 -5.48
N LYS A 114 11.05 -4.31 -6.11
CA LYS A 114 11.33 -2.87 -6.02
C LYS A 114 10.85 -2.33 -4.69
N VAL A 115 11.71 -1.57 -4.01
CA VAL A 115 11.38 -0.96 -2.72
C VAL A 115 11.81 0.50 -2.75
N PHE A 116 10.88 1.40 -2.41
CA PHE A 116 11.15 2.82 -2.26
C PHE A 116 10.76 3.24 -0.84
N TYR A 117 11.67 3.92 -0.18
CA TYR A 117 11.41 4.49 1.14
C TYR A 117 11.21 6.00 0.99
N ALA A 118 10.01 6.49 1.31
CA ALA A 118 9.64 7.88 1.08
C ALA A 118 8.84 8.45 2.25
N PRO A 119 9.44 8.58 3.44
CA PRO A 119 8.70 9.03 4.62
C PRO A 119 8.19 10.46 4.50
N ASN A 120 8.82 11.28 3.66
CA ASN A 120 8.44 12.69 3.50
C ASN A 120 7.18 12.89 2.65
N MET A 121 6.62 11.83 2.08
CA MET A 121 5.35 11.91 1.35
C MET A 121 4.23 12.45 2.22
N SER A 122 4.32 12.26 3.54
CA SER A 122 3.29 12.72 4.47
C SER A 122 3.20 14.23 4.61
N TYR A 123 4.16 14.97 4.08
CA TYR A 123 4.17 16.43 4.17
C TYR A 123 3.63 17.09 2.89
N GLY A 124 3.21 16.30 1.96
CA GLY A 124 2.78 16.78 0.66
C GLY A 124 1.58 17.66 0.61
#